data_20eeb6a8fcdc43d0203b23b3ba9a4329
#
_entry.id   20eeb6a8fcdc43d0203b23b3ba9a4329
#
_cell.length_a   1.000
_cell.length_b   1.000
_cell.length_c   1.000
_cell.angle_alpha   90.00
_cell.angle_beta   90.00
_cell.angle_gamma   90.00
#
_symmetry.space_group_name_H-M   'P 1'
#
loop_
_entity.id
_entity.type
_entity.pdbx_description
1 polymer ?
#
loop_
_entity_poly.entity_id
_entity_poly.type
_entity_poly.pdbx_seq_one_letter_code
_entity_poly.pdbx_strand_id
1 'polypeptide(L)'
;MNKKIKKLIILLLVVFIATGCTKVLKDSKTNKVVYYENNSVKITLNENILCKPTDKGLVKKYEKYKKQIDISKLPDCKDYKINDSNYEGIWETVFVKPIAWSIIKINKLFNNYGISILVLGLLIRLILAPFTQKTAMQSENMKKIQPEMELINKKYEGKTDSESMSKKSMETMQLYKKYNVNPFSSCLFTFIQLPILIAFYEAVNRVPVIFEGKLFGLILGTTPLKAISGGHYEYALIVILIAATTFISQKLNKTAATPQKNDINPNTMANMMIIMIVIMSINFSVALSLYWIASTIFTIGQNLLVKRRKAKENN
;
A
#
# COMPACT_ATOMS: atom_id res chain seq x y z
N MET A 1 16.30 11.70 -19.22
CA MET A 1 14.88 11.39 -18.98
C MET A 1 14.04 12.13 -20.02
N ASN A 2 13.24 11.41 -20.79
CA ASN A 2 12.44 11.96 -21.91
C ASN A 2 11.47 13.03 -21.35
N LYS A 3 11.31 14.19 -22.04
CA LYS A 3 10.39 15.29 -21.64
C LYS A 3 8.95 14.77 -21.39
N LYS A 4 8.50 13.74 -22.15
CA LYS A 4 7.19 13.09 -21.97
C LYS A 4 7.09 12.35 -20.61
N ILE A 5 8.18 11.68 -20.19
CA ILE A 5 8.22 10.96 -18.91
C ILE A 5 8.23 11.95 -17.73
N LYS A 6 8.97 13.08 -17.83
CA LYS A 6 8.91 14.15 -16.82
C LYS A 6 7.51 14.71 -16.66
N LYS A 7 6.83 15.02 -17.79
CA LYS A 7 5.44 15.51 -17.76
C LYS A 7 4.48 14.48 -17.15
N LEU A 8 4.65 13.20 -17.46
CA LEU A 8 3.82 12.13 -16.91
C LEU A 8 4.04 11.98 -15.39
N ILE A 9 5.28 12.04 -14.92
CA ILE A 9 5.59 11.99 -13.48
C ILE A 9 5.02 13.21 -12.74
N ILE A 10 5.16 14.41 -13.32
CA ILE A 10 4.58 15.63 -12.75
C ILE A 10 3.06 15.55 -12.76
N LEU A 11 2.44 15.07 -13.83
CA LEU A 11 0.99 14.87 -13.90
C LEU A 11 0.50 13.86 -12.84
N LEU A 12 1.21 12.76 -12.67
CA LEU A 12 0.93 11.78 -11.62
C LEU A 12 1.08 12.41 -10.22
N LEU A 13 2.13 13.18 -9.96
CA LEU A 13 2.32 13.90 -8.70
C LEU A 13 1.20 14.92 -8.46
N VAL A 14 0.78 15.68 -9.47
CA VAL A 14 -0.33 16.65 -9.36
C VAL A 14 -1.65 15.93 -9.10
N VAL A 15 -1.91 14.80 -9.75
CA VAL A 15 -3.08 13.95 -9.47
C VAL A 15 -3.05 13.44 -8.03
N PHE A 16 -1.88 13.06 -7.51
CA PHE A 16 -1.69 12.65 -6.12
C PHE A 16 -1.97 13.76 -5.09
N ILE A 17 -1.59 15.00 -5.40
CA ILE A 17 -1.78 16.15 -4.51
C ILE A 17 -3.23 16.67 -4.58
N ALA A 18 -3.89 16.50 -5.73
CA ALA A 18 -5.27 16.94 -5.97
C ALA A 18 -6.34 15.95 -5.46
N THR A 19 -5.94 14.78 -4.97
CA THR A 19 -6.87 13.76 -4.48
C THR A 19 -7.41 14.12 -3.12
N GLY A 20 -8.73 14.17 -3.01
CA GLY A 20 -9.43 14.40 -1.75
C GLY A 20 -9.13 13.28 -0.75
N CYS A 21 -8.40 13.59 0.31
CA CYS A 21 -8.19 12.67 1.41
C CYS A 21 -9.52 12.33 2.10
N THR A 22 -9.60 11.13 2.68
CA THR A 22 -10.70 10.76 3.58
C THR A 22 -10.90 11.86 4.63
N LYS A 23 -12.08 12.46 4.65
CA LYS A 23 -12.43 13.53 5.60
C LYS A 23 -12.83 12.92 6.93
N VAL A 24 -11.98 13.09 7.93
CA VAL A 24 -12.26 12.61 9.30
C VAL A 24 -13.32 13.48 9.93
N LEU A 25 -14.38 12.87 10.48
CA LEU A 25 -15.44 13.56 11.19
C LEU A 25 -14.90 14.20 12.47
N LYS A 26 -15.10 15.49 12.60
CA LYS A 26 -14.69 16.28 13.78
C LYS A 26 -15.91 16.91 14.43
N ASP A 27 -15.90 16.96 15.74
CA ASP A 27 -16.90 17.67 16.50
C ASP A 27 -16.79 19.18 16.22
N SER A 28 -17.87 19.81 15.81
CA SER A 28 -17.89 21.23 15.38
C SER A 28 -17.59 22.23 16.51
N LYS A 29 -17.77 21.82 17.77
CA LYS A 29 -17.51 22.69 18.93
C LYS A 29 -16.08 22.55 19.47
N THR A 30 -15.57 21.31 19.49
CA THR A 30 -14.28 20.99 20.14
C THR A 30 -13.16 20.79 19.12
N ASN A 31 -13.47 20.69 17.83
CA ASN A 31 -12.54 20.33 16.74
C ASN A 31 -11.80 18.98 16.96
N LYS A 32 -12.29 18.16 17.89
CA LYS A 32 -11.72 16.84 18.18
C LYS A 32 -12.27 15.79 17.23
N VAL A 33 -11.43 14.81 16.87
CA VAL A 33 -11.81 13.65 16.06
C VAL A 33 -12.91 12.86 16.76
N VAL A 34 -13.96 12.50 16.02
CA VAL A 34 -15.06 11.70 16.54
C VAL A 34 -14.73 10.22 16.38
N TYR A 35 -14.87 9.49 17.48
CA TYR A 35 -14.67 8.04 17.51
C TYR A 35 -15.99 7.33 17.83
N TYR A 36 -16.17 6.16 17.24
CA TYR A 36 -17.13 5.16 17.68
C TYR A 36 -16.39 4.08 18.44
N GLU A 37 -16.89 3.73 19.62
CA GLU A 37 -16.29 2.70 20.48
C GLU A 37 -17.13 1.43 20.41
N ASN A 38 -16.51 0.32 20.02
CA ASN A 38 -17.13 -0.98 19.97
C ASN A 38 -16.23 -1.98 20.72
N ASN A 39 -16.72 -2.55 21.83
CA ASN A 39 -15.96 -3.45 22.71
C ASN A 39 -14.58 -2.89 23.08
N SER A 40 -14.53 -1.68 23.63
CA SER A 40 -13.31 -0.95 24.02
C SER A 40 -12.34 -0.62 22.86
N VAL A 41 -12.73 -0.92 21.61
CA VAL A 41 -11.94 -0.62 20.42
C VAL A 41 -12.47 0.63 19.73
N LYS A 42 -11.59 1.60 19.49
CA LYS A 42 -11.94 2.88 18.87
C LYS A 42 -11.83 2.83 17.36
N ILE A 43 -12.91 3.21 16.66
CA ILE A 43 -12.98 3.38 15.22
C ILE A 43 -13.10 4.88 14.91
N THR A 44 -12.25 5.40 14.04
CA THR A 44 -12.35 6.80 13.57
C THR A 44 -13.51 6.93 12.60
N LEU A 45 -14.36 7.93 12.77
CA LEU A 45 -15.46 8.21 11.85
C LEU A 45 -15.05 9.20 10.77
N ASN A 46 -15.62 9.03 9.58
CA ASN A 46 -15.36 9.87 8.41
C ASN A 46 -16.65 10.57 7.96
N GLU A 47 -16.53 11.78 7.42
CA GLU A 47 -17.66 12.57 6.90
C GLU A 47 -18.12 12.07 5.53
N ASN A 48 -17.19 11.59 4.69
CA ASN A 48 -17.45 11.24 3.30
C ASN A 48 -17.63 9.73 3.10
N ILE A 49 -18.50 9.10 3.93
CA ILE A 49 -18.87 7.70 3.75
C ILE A 49 -19.74 7.50 2.52
N LEU A 50 -19.62 6.32 1.87
CA LEU A 50 -20.25 6.03 0.57
C LEU A 50 -21.64 5.37 0.70
N CYS A 51 -21.97 4.81 1.86
CA CYS A 51 -23.24 4.13 2.10
C CYS A 51 -23.61 4.17 3.58
N LYS A 52 -24.84 3.78 3.93
CA LYS A 52 -25.34 3.83 5.30
C LYS A 52 -24.66 2.82 6.20
N PRO A 53 -24.31 3.19 7.45
CA PRO A 53 -23.92 2.24 8.50
C PRO A 53 -25.03 1.23 8.78
N THR A 54 -24.66 0.03 9.23
CA THR A 54 -25.62 -1.01 9.64
C THR A 54 -25.71 -1.17 11.15
N ASP A 55 -24.65 -0.86 11.88
CA ASP A 55 -24.63 -0.88 13.33
C ASP A 55 -25.52 0.24 13.91
N LYS A 56 -26.48 -0.13 14.77
CA LYS A 56 -27.43 0.82 15.37
C LYS A 56 -26.75 1.90 16.21
N GLY A 57 -25.68 1.58 16.91
CA GLY A 57 -24.91 2.52 17.73
C GLY A 57 -24.17 3.53 16.85
N LEU A 58 -23.60 3.05 15.73
CA LEU A 58 -22.90 3.87 14.76
C LEU A 58 -23.89 4.81 14.02
N VAL A 59 -25.08 4.32 13.64
CA VAL A 59 -26.15 5.16 13.07
C VAL A 59 -26.50 6.29 14.03
N LYS A 60 -26.81 5.99 15.30
CA LYS A 60 -27.09 7.02 16.32
C LYS A 60 -25.94 8.01 16.50
N LYS A 61 -24.69 7.53 16.35
CA LYS A 61 -23.51 8.41 16.43
C LYS A 61 -23.46 9.39 15.27
N TYR A 62 -23.70 8.94 14.02
CA TYR A 62 -23.74 9.80 12.85
C TYR A 62 -24.92 10.77 12.88
N GLU A 63 -26.09 10.38 13.35
CA GLU A 63 -27.26 11.24 13.49
C GLU A 63 -26.99 12.49 14.34
N LYS A 64 -26.12 12.40 15.38
CA LYS A 64 -25.68 13.57 16.15
C LYS A 64 -24.93 14.61 15.31
N TYR A 65 -24.36 14.20 14.18
CA TYR A 65 -23.57 15.03 13.26
C TYR A 65 -24.30 15.26 11.92
N LYS A 66 -25.64 15.18 11.91
CA LYS A 66 -26.48 15.32 10.69
C LYS A 66 -26.21 16.60 9.89
N LYS A 67 -25.75 17.67 10.54
CA LYS A 67 -25.37 18.92 9.85
C LYS A 67 -24.12 18.79 8.99
N GLN A 68 -23.21 17.87 9.32
CA GLN A 68 -21.97 17.61 8.59
C GLN A 68 -22.16 16.47 7.59
N ILE A 69 -22.89 15.43 7.97
CA ILE A 69 -23.21 14.29 7.12
C ILE A 69 -24.64 13.81 7.37
N ASP A 70 -25.45 13.84 6.32
CA ASP A 70 -26.80 13.30 6.34
C ASP A 70 -26.84 11.89 5.79
N ILE A 71 -26.70 10.91 6.68
CA ILE A 71 -26.69 9.48 6.31
C ILE A 71 -28.02 9.00 5.73
N SER A 72 -29.13 9.73 5.90
CA SER A 72 -30.43 9.35 5.35
C SER A 72 -30.47 9.40 3.83
N LYS A 73 -29.60 10.21 3.23
CA LYS A 73 -29.49 10.39 1.77
C LYS A 73 -28.56 9.37 1.09
N LEU A 74 -27.83 8.57 1.89
CA LEU A 74 -26.91 7.58 1.36
C LEU A 74 -27.66 6.28 1.02
N PRO A 75 -27.19 5.50 0.03
CA PRO A 75 -27.74 4.19 -0.27
C PRO A 75 -27.38 3.18 0.84
N ASP A 76 -28.11 2.07 0.91
CA ASP A 76 -27.70 0.94 1.72
C ASP A 76 -26.42 0.30 1.15
N CYS A 77 -25.46 -0.07 2.01
CA CYS A 77 -24.17 -0.58 1.52
C CYS A 77 -24.30 -1.82 0.63
N LYS A 78 -25.26 -2.73 0.88
CA LYS A 78 -25.50 -3.92 0.05
C LYS A 78 -25.98 -3.58 -1.37
N ASP A 79 -26.62 -2.44 -1.56
CA ASP A 79 -27.19 -2.00 -2.84
C ASP A 79 -26.33 -0.93 -3.51
N TYR A 80 -25.22 -0.55 -2.88
CA TYR A 80 -24.30 0.46 -3.36
C TYR A 80 -23.83 0.19 -4.80
N LYS A 81 -23.95 1.21 -5.66
CA LYS A 81 -23.46 1.27 -7.04
C LYS A 81 -22.43 2.37 -7.17
N ILE A 82 -21.53 2.22 -8.14
CA ILE A 82 -20.44 3.21 -8.37
C ILE A 82 -20.98 4.63 -8.63
N ASN A 83 -22.18 4.73 -9.21
CA ASN A 83 -22.81 6.00 -9.58
C ASN A 83 -23.78 6.57 -8.52
N ASP A 84 -23.92 5.92 -7.35
CA ASP A 84 -24.89 6.35 -6.33
C ASP A 84 -24.47 7.60 -5.55
N SER A 85 -23.21 7.98 -5.61
CA SER A 85 -22.69 9.16 -4.95
C SER A 85 -22.30 10.25 -5.96
N ASN A 86 -22.40 11.51 -5.55
CA ASN A 86 -21.99 12.65 -6.36
C ASN A 86 -20.54 12.53 -6.85
N TYR A 87 -20.24 13.21 -7.97
CA TYR A 87 -18.89 13.29 -8.47
C TYR A 87 -18.01 14.12 -7.51
N GLU A 88 -17.02 13.48 -6.89
CA GLU A 88 -16.04 14.15 -6.01
C GLU A 88 -14.65 14.23 -6.66
N GLY A 89 -14.52 13.82 -7.92
CA GLY A 89 -13.27 13.87 -8.68
C GLY A 89 -12.94 12.58 -9.43
N ILE A 90 -11.96 12.67 -10.33
CA ILE A 90 -11.51 11.53 -11.17
C ILE A 90 -10.95 10.42 -10.30
N TRP A 91 -10.17 10.77 -9.28
CA TRP A 91 -9.55 9.82 -8.37
C TRP A 91 -10.56 8.91 -7.69
N GLU A 92 -11.55 9.51 -7.08
CA GLU A 92 -12.61 8.78 -6.41
C GLU A 92 -13.39 7.87 -7.36
N THR A 93 -13.78 8.43 -8.52
CA THR A 93 -14.60 7.72 -9.50
C THR A 93 -13.87 6.54 -10.13
N VAL A 94 -12.56 6.69 -10.40
CA VAL A 94 -11.78 5.67 -11.14
C VAL A 94 -11.16 4.64 -10.20
N PHE A 95 -10.84 5.01 -8.95
CA PHE A 95 -10.12 4.12 -8.05
C PHE A 95 -10.92 3.77 -6.78
N VAL A 96 -11.37 4.75 -6.02
CA VAL A 96 -11.97 4.51 -4.69
C VAL A 96 -13.31 3.80 -4.79
N LYS A 97 -14.23 4.33 -5.59
CA LYS A 97 -15.58 3.74 -5.77
C LYS A 97 -15.55 2.33 -6.37
N PRO A 98 -14.75 2.02 -7.41
CA PRO A 98 -14.65 0.66 -7.93
C PRO A 98 -14.08 -0.33 -6.91
N ILE A 99 -13.08 0.07 -6.11
CA ILE A 99 -12.54 -0.78 -5.04
C ILE A 99 -13.61 -1.05 -3.98
N ALA A 100 -14.29 0.00 -3.48
CA ALA A 100 -15.37 -0.12 -2.51
C ALA A 100 -16.49 -1.04 -3.00
N TRP A 101 -16.97 -0.81 -4.23
CA TRP A 101 -17.98 -1.62 -4.89
C TRP A 101 -17.52 -3.09 -5.04
N SER A 102 -16.29 -3.33 -5.44
CA SER A 102 -15.74 -4.67 -5.60
C SER A 102 -15.71 -5.44 -4.28
N ILE A 103 -15.30 -4.80 -3.17
CA ILE A 103 -15.31 -5.43 -1.84
C ILE A 103 -16.75 -5.82 -1.45
N ILE A 104 -17.72 -4.93 -1.66
CA ILE A 104 -19.14 -5.18 -1.35
C ILE A 104 -19.68 -6.33 -2.20
N LYS A 105 -19.34 -6.39 -3.50
CA LYS A 105 -19.77 -7.48 -4.40
C LYS A 105 -19.15 -8.82 -4.04
N ILE A 106 -17.86 -8.85 -3.74
CA ILE A 106 -17.18 -10.08 -3.31
C ILE A 106 -17.76 -10.57 -1.98
N ASN A 107 -18.16 -9.64 -1.08
CA ASN A 107 -18.78 -10.01 0.18
C ASN A 107 -20.11 -10.78 0.01
N LYS A 108 -20.82 -10.59 -1.08
CA LYS A 108 -22.04 -11.39 -1.38
C LYS A 108 -21.75 -12.89 -1.55
N LEU A 109 -20.50 -13.24 -1.91
CA LEU A 109 -20.06 -14.64 -2.06
C LEU A 109 -19.54 -15.23 -0.74
N PHE A 110 -18.78 -14.45 0.03
CA PHE A 110 -18.06 -14.95 1.21
C PHE A 110 -18.73 -14.59 2.54
N ASN A 111 -19.69 -13.68 2.52
CA ASN A 111 -20.38 -13.14 3.71
C ASN A 111 -19.41 -12.69 4.82
N ASN A 112 -18.20 -12.24 4.42
CA ASN A 112 -17.17 -11.73 5.33
C ASN A 112 -16.30 -10.69 4.62
N TYR A 113 -16.31 -9.44 5.11
CA TYR A 113 -15.55 -8.35 4.51
C TYR A 113 -14.04 -8.53 4.59
N GLY A 114 -13.52 -9.15 5.66
CA GLY A 114 -12.09 -9.45 5.76
C GLY A 114 -11.61 -10.42 4.68
N ILE A 115 -12.39 -11.48 4.43
CA ILE A 115 -12.11 -12.42 3.33
C ILE A 115 -12.22 -11.70 1.98
N SER A 116 -13.23 -10.85 1.81
CA SER A 116 -13.43 -10.07 0.57
C SER A 116 -12.25 -9.16 0.26
N ILE A 117 -11.66 -8.55 1.28
CA ILE A 117 -10.46 -7.72 1.18
C ILE A 117 -9.24 -8.55 0.74
N LEU A 118 -9.04 -9.73 1.35
CA LEU A 118 -7.95 -10.64 0.96
C LEU A 118 -8.09 -11.07 -0.49
N VAL A 119 -9.29 -11.49 -0.91
CA VAL A 119 -9.58 -11.92 -2.28
C VAL A 119 -9.37 -10.77 -3.27
N LEU A 120 -9.91 -9.58 -2.99
CA LEU A 120 -9.71 -8.43 -3.87
C LEU A 120 -8.24 -8.03 -3.96
N GLY A 121 -7.51 -8.07 -2.85
CA GLY A 121 -6.07 -7.80 -2.83
C GLY A 121 -5.30 -8.76 -3.75
N LEU A 122 -5.63 -10.04 -3.74
CA LEU A 122 -5.06 -11.04 -4.64
C LEU A 122 -5.48 -10.81 -6.10
N LEU A 123 -6.75 -10.48 -6.36
CA LEU A 123 -7.23 -10.18 -7.72
C LEU A 123 -6.54 -8.97 -8.34
N ILE A 124 -6.39 -7.87 -7.58
CA ILE A 124 -5.64 -6.69 -8.03
C ILE A 124 -4.20 -7.08 -8.39
N ARG A 125 -3.55 -7.91 -7.57
CA ARG A 125 -2.20 -8.41 -7.83
C ARG A 125 -2.13 -9.30 -9.06
N LEU A 126 -3.11 -10.13 -9.29
CA LEU A 126 -3.20 -10.98 -10.47
C LEU A 126 -3.31 -10.13 -11.75
N ILE A 127 -4.15 -9.10 -11.74
CA ILE A 127 -4.30 -8.16 -12.87
C ILE A 127 -2.97 -7.42 -13.13
N LEU A 128 -2.25 -7.06 -12.08
CA LEU A 128 -0.97 -6.36 -12.19
C LEU A 128 0.23 -7.31 -12.45
N ALA A 129 0.02 -8.63 -12.35
CA ALA A 129 1.09 -9.63 -12.47
C ALA A 129 1.95 -9.47 -13.73
N PRO A 130 1.42 -9.22 -14.95
CA PRO A 130 2.25 -9.09 -16.15
C PRO A 130 3.21 -7.89 -16.07
N PHE A 131 2.82 -6.81 -15.39
CA PHE A 131 3.68 -5.65 -15.19
C PHE A 131 4.71 -5.90 -14.09
N THR A 132 4.28 -6.47 -12.96
CA THR A 132 5.16 -6.73 -11.80
C THR A 132 6.14 -7.87 -12.07
N GLN A 133 5.79 -8.83 -12.95
CA GLN A 133 6.71 -9.89 -13.36
C GLN A 133 7.94 -9.34 -14.09
N LYS A 134 7.78 -8.35 -14.98
CA LYS A 134 8.91 -7.69 -15.63
C LYS A 134 9.84 -7.04 -14.61
N THR A 135 9.29 -6.39 -13.59
CA THR A 135 10.06 -5.79 -12.50
C THR A 135 10.80 -6.85 -11.66
N ALA A 136 10.15 -7.97 -11.35
CA ALA A 136 10.77 -9.09 -10.64
C ALA A 136 11.93 -9.72 -11.44
N MET A 137 11.78 -9.85 -12.76
CA MET A 137 12.86 -10.31 -13.65
C MET A 137 14.06 -9.35 -13.65
N GLN A 138 13.81 -8.04 -13.68
CA GLN A 138 14.86 -7.02 -13.58
C GLN A 138 15.57 -7.07 -12.22
N SER A 139 14.84 -7.31 -11.14
CA SER A 139 15.42 -7.49 -9.79
C SER A 139 16.37 -8.69 -9.74
N GLU A 140 16.03 -9.82 -10.39
CA GLU A 140 16.93 -10.97 -10.49
C GLU A 140 18.18 -10.67 -11.33
N ASN A 141 18.05 -9.90 -12.43
CA ASN A 141 19.22 -9.48 -13.20
C ASN A 141 20.14 -8.55 -12.39
N MET A 142 19.55 -7.65 -11.57
CA MET A 142 20.33 -6.80 -10.65
C MET A 142 21.18 -7.61 -9.67
N LYS A 143 20.70 -8.76 -9.18
CA LYS A 143 21.49 -9.63 -8.31
C LYS A 143 22.73 -10.19 -9.00
N LYS A 144 22.65 -10.49 -10.31
CA LYS A 144 23.78 -11.03 -11.09
C LYS A 144 24.94 -10.03 -11.21
N ILE A 145 24.64 -8.73 -11.25
CA ILE A 145 25.66 -7.68 -11.38
C ILE A 145 26.18 -7.18 -10.03
N GLN A 146 25.62 -7.65 -8.92
CA GLN A 146 26.00 -7.21 -7.58
C GLN A 146 27.50 -7.38 -7.29
N PRO A 147 28.17 -8.51 -7.64
CA PRO A 147 29.61 -8.65 -7.42
C PRO A 147 30.45 -7.62 -8.17
N GLU A 148 30.14 -7.34 -9.45
CA GLU A 148 30.85 -6.31 -10.22
C GLU A 148 30.56 -4.90 -9.68
N MET A 149 29.35 -4.66 -9.17
CA MET A 149 28.99 -3.41 -8.51
C MET A 149 29.79 -3.19 -7.23
N GLU A 150 30.02 -4.25 -6.44
CA GLU A 150 30.85 -4.18 -5.22
C GLU A 150 32.30 -3.86 -5.56
N LEU A 151 32.83 -4.40 -6.65
CA LEU A 151 34.18 -4.05 -7.12
C LEU A 151 34.29 -2.57 -7.50
N ILE A 152 33.29 -2.03 -8.24
CA ILE A 152 33.25 -0.58 -8.54
C ILE A 152 33.18 0.23 -7.25
N ASN A 153 32.33 -0.17 -6.28
CA ASN A 153 32.23 0.54 -5.01
C ASN A 153 33.55 0.57 -4.25
N LYS A 154 34.26 -0.57 -4.15
CA LYS A 154 35.58 -0.66 -3.52
C LYS A 154 36.64 0.20 -4.23
N LYS A 155 36.63 0.23 -5.58
CA LYS A 155 37.57 1.04 -6.39
C LYS A 155 37.47 2.53 -6.08
N TYR A 156 36.30 3.00 -5.71
CA TYR A 156 36.01 4.41 -5.41
C TYR A 156 35.74 4.66 -3.92
N GLU A 157 36.03 3.72 -3.05
CA GLU A 157 35.88 3.87 -1.60
C GLU A 157 36.81 4.99 -1.08
N GLY A 158 36.27 5.88 -0.26
CA GLY A 158 36.99 7.04 0.29
C GLY A 158 37.26 8.19 -0.68
N LYS A 159 36.91 8.05 -1.98
CA LYS A 159 37.08 9.12 -2.96
C LYS A 159 35.83 9.97 -3.03
N THR A 160 35.91 11.25 -2.60
CA THR A 160 34.78 12.18 -2.55
C THR A 160 34.87 13.30 -3.58
N ASP A 161 35.96 13.37 -4.34
CA ASP A 161 36.17 14.34 -5.39
C ASP A 161 35.16 14.16 -6.56
N SER A 162 34.80 15.28 -7.19
CA SER A 162 33.78 15.33 -8.24
C SER A 162 34.14 14.45 -9.46
N GLU A 163 35.43 14.35 -9.78
CA GLU A 163 35.92 13.55 -10.91
C GLU A 163 35.75 12.05 -10.64
N SER A 164 36.17 11.58 -9.47
CA SER A 164 36.02 10.18 -9.05
C SER A 164 34.55 9.77 -8.96
N MET A 165 33.68 10.63 -8.46
CA MET A 165 32.24 10.38 -8.40
C MET A 165 31.60 10.32 -9.80
N SER A 166 32.07 11.15 -10.74
CA SER A 166 31.64 11.10 -12.13
C SER A 166 32.08 9.79 -12.81
N LYS A 167 33.34 9.38 -12.62
CA LYS A 167 33.88 8.10 -13.14
C LYS A 167 33.12 6.90 -12.57
N LYS A 168 32.88 6.87 -11.27
CA LYS A 168 32.05 5.84 -10.60
C LYS A 168 30.66 5.74 -11.22
N SER A 169 30.01 6.88 -11.45
CA SER A 169 28.68 6.94 -12.08
C SER A 169 28.70 6.40 -13.51
N MET A 170 29.74 6.74 -14.31
CA MET A 170 29.88 6.24 -15.67
C MET A 170 30.14 4.72 -15.72
N GLU A 171 31.04 4.20 -14.89
CA GLU A 171 31.31 2.75 -14.83
C GLU A 171 30.06 1.97 -14.39
N THR A 172 29.32 2.49 -13.40
CA THR A 172 28.04 1.92 -12.98
C THR A 172 27.01 1.91 -14.09
N MET A 173 26.91 3.00 -14.86
CA MET A 173 26.00 3.08 -16.00
C MET A 173 26.40 2.11 -17.13
N GLN A 174 27.70 1.94 -17.38
CA GLN A 174 28.22 0.95 -18.35
C GLN A 174 27.89 -0.48 -17.90
N LEU A 175 28.03 -0.77 -16.61
CA LEU A 175 27.66 -2.06 -16.04
C LEU A 175 26.18 -2.38 -16.24
N TYR A 176 25.29 -1.42 -15.98
CA TYR A 176 23.85 -1.57 -16.24
C TYR A 176 23.55 -1.84 -17.72
N LYS A 177 24.21 -1.12 -18.62
CA LYS A 177 24.08 -1.34 -20.07
C LYS A 177 24.59 -2.72 -20.50
N LYS A 178 25.75 -3.15 -20.01
CA LYS A 178 26.38 -4.47 -20.28
C LYS A 178 25.41 -5.63 -19.99
N TYR A 179 24.67 -5.53 -18.87
CA TYR A 179 23.74 -6.57 -18.44
C TYR A 179 22.27 -6.29 -18.80
N ASN A 180 22.02 -5.25 -19.60
CA ASN A 180 20.68 -4.82 -20.00
C ASN A 180 19.73 -4.66 -18.80
N VAL A 181 20.22 -4.07 -17.72
CA VAL A 181 19.49 -3.87 -16.48
C VAL A 181 19.04 -2.40 -16.36
N ASN A 182 17.76 -2.19 -16.06
CA ASN A 182 17.22 -0.87 -15.81
C ASN A 182 17.07 -0.63 -14.29
N PRO A 183 17.88 0.24 -13.67
CA PRO A 183 17.80 0.52 -12.23
C PRO A 183 16.47 1.17 -11.81
N PHE A 184 15.77 1.84 -12.74
CA PHE A 184 14.50 2.51 -12.47
C PHE A 184 13.29 1.55 -12.41
N SER A 185 13.45 0.31 -12.84
CA SER A 185 12.34 -0.67 -12.84
C SER A 185 11.84 -0.98 -11.43
N SER A 186 12.71 -0.98 -10.44
CA SER A 186 12.33 -1.19 -9.04
C SER A 186 11.50 -0.04 -8.47
N CYS A 187 11.83 1.19 -8.85
CA CYS A 187 11.05 2.37 -8.44
C CYS A 187 9.65 2.37 -9.09
N LEU A 188 9.53 1.88 -10.33
CA LEU A 188 8.25 1.80 -11.04
C LEU A 188 7.21 0.97 -10.26
N PHE A 189 7.64 -0.11 -9.62
CA PHE A 189 6.78 -0.92 -8.76
C PHE A 189 6.19 -0.09 -7.60
N THR A 190 7.01 0.71 -6.93
CA THR A 190 6.58 1.59 -5.84
C THR A 190 5.59 2.65 -6.35
N PHE A 191 5.83 3.22 -7.53
CA PHE A 191 4.92 4.20 -8.13
C PHE A 191 3.55 3.63 -8.51
N ILE A 192 3.47 2.35 -8.90
CA ILE A 192 2.20 1.66 -9.14
C ILE A 192 1.51 1.30 -7.82
N GLN A 193 2.28 0.92 -6.81
CA GLN A 193 1.76 0.46 -5.53
C GLN A 193 1.10 1.56 -4.70
N LEU A 194 1.70 2.77 -4.66
CA LEU A 194 1.21 3.85 -3.81
C LEU A 194 -0.22 4.31 -4.16
N PRO A 195 -0.58 4.58 -5.43
CA PRO A 195 -1.96 4.91 -5.79
C PRO A 195 -2.97 3.86 -5.33
N ILE A 196 -2.65 2.60 -5.56
CA ILE A 196 -3.55 1.49 -5.21
C ILE A 196 -3.73 1.41 -3.68
N LEU A 197 -2.64 1.58 -2.93
CA LEU A 197 -2.68 1.58 -1.48
C LEU A 197 -3.55 2.71 -0.94
N ILE A 198 -3.39 3.93 -1.47
CA ILE A 198 -4.17 5.11 -1.05
C ILE A 198 -5.64 4.92 -1.41
N ALA A 199 -5.95 4.49 -2.63
CA ALA A 199 -7.33 4.25 -3.04
C ALA A 199 -7.99 3.14 -2.20
N PHE A 200 -7.24 2.09 -1.86
CA PHE A 200 -7.71 1.04 -0.99
C PHE A 200 -7.95 1.54 0.44
N TYR A 201 -7.02 2.34 0.98
CA TYR A 201 -7.18 3.00 2.27
C TYR A 201 -8.46 3.85 2.32
N GLU A 202 -8.68 4.68 1.30
CA GLU A 202 -9.90 5.51 1.23
C GLU A 202 -11.14 4.64 1.12
N ALA A 203 -11.16 3.63 0.27
CA ALA A 203 -12.31 2.75 0.08
C ALA A 203 -12.73 2.05 1.38
N VAL A 204 -11.77 1.46 2.13
CA VAL A 204 -12.08 0.74 3.38
C VAL A 204 -12.53 1.67 4.51
N ASN A 205 -12.04 2.91 4.53
CA ASN A 205 -12.42 3.90 5.55
C ASN A 205 -13.72 4.64 5.23
N ARG A 206 -14.23 4.55 3.98
CA ARG A 206 -15.45 5.24 3.54
C ARG A 206 -16.66 4.31 3.42
N VAL A 207 -16.50 3.01 3.67
CA VAL A 207 -17.58 2.02 3.62
C VAL A 207 -17.83 1.47 5.02
N PRO A 208 -18.91 1.90 5.70
CA PRO A 208 -19.19 1.54 7.09
C PRO A 208 -19.20 0.03 7.37
N VAL A 209 -19.87 -0.75 6.54
CA VAL A 209 -19.93 -2.20 6.71
C VAL A 209 -18.57 -2.90 6.66
N ILE A 210 -17.54 -2.27 6.07
CA ILE A 210 -16.18 -2.79 6.11
C ILE A 210 -15.55 -2.51 7.48
N PHE A 211 -15.59 -1.27 7.95
CA PHE A 211 -14.95 -0.94 9.21
C PHE A 211 -15.75 -1.40 10.45
N GLU A 212 -17.05 -1.71 10.32
CA GLU A 212 -17.85 -2.42 11.30
C GLU A 212 -17.53 -3.94 11.33
N GLY A 213 -17.07 -4.47 10.20
CA GLY A 213 -16.83 -5.90 9.99
C GLY A 213 -15.69 -6.46 10.86
N LYS A 214 -15.70 -7.79 11.00
CA LYS A 214 -14.68 -8.54 11.77
C LYS A 214 -14.09 -9.68 10.93
N LEU A 215 -12.81 -9.99 11.20
CA LEU A 215 -12.18 -11.22 10.74
C LEU A 215 -11.42 -11.86 11.90
N PHE A 216 -11.71 -13.11 12.23
CA PHE A 216 -11.15 -13.84 13.39
C PHE A 216 -11.26 -13.04 14.70
N GLY A 217 -12.37 -12.34 14.90
CA GLY A 217 -12.59 -11.48 16.08
C GLY A 217 -12.01 -10.07 15.98
N LEU A 218 -11.09 -9.81 15.05
CA LEU A 218 -10.45 -8.50 14.87
C LEU A 218 -11.37 -7.57 14.10
N ILE A 219 -11.63 -6.37 14.64
CA ILE A 219 -12.43 -5.32 13.99
C ILE A 219 -11.63 -4.68 12.88
N LEU A 220 -12.17 -4.67 11.66
CA LEU A 220 -11.46 -4.23 10.45
C LEU A 220 -11.16 -2.73 10.41
N GLY A 221 -12.02 -1.91 11.02
CA GLY A 221 -11.92 -0.44 10.99
C GLY A 221 -10.99 0.17 12.03
N THR A 222 -10.46 -0.63 12.97
CA THR A 222 -9.52 -0.11 13.97
C THR A 222 -8.08 -0.23 13.50
N THR A 223 -7.16 0.39 14.24
CA THR A 223 -5.72 0.22 14.04
C THR A 223 -5.10 -0.60 15.17
N PRO A 224 -4.03 -1.38 14.93
CA PRO A 224 -3.34 -2.10 16.00
C PRO A 224 -2.99 -1.22 17.19
N LEU A 225 -2.51 0.01 16.95
CA LEU A 225 -2.16 0.93 18.03
C LEU A 225 -3.35 1.24 18.94
N LYS A 226 -4.52 1.54 18.37
CA LYS A 226 -5.73 1.84 19.16
C LYS A 226 -6.26 0.64 19.92
N ALA A 227 -6.20 -0.53 19.29
CA ALA A 227 -6.66 -1.78 19.90
C ALA A 227 -5.75 -2.19 21.08
N ILE A 228 -4.44 -2.20 20.88
CA ILE A 228 -3.45 -2.52 21.92
C ILE A 228 -3.54 -1.53 23.08
N SER A 229 -3.71 -0.22 22.80
CA SER A 229 -3.94 0.79 23.85
C SER A 229 -5.24 0.57 24.62
N GLY A 230 -6.19 -0.15 24.06
CA GLY A 230 -7.45 -0.59 24.70
C GLY A 230 -7.35 -1.95 25.41
N GLY A 231 -6.15 -2.57 25.49
CA GLY A 231 -5.94 -3.87 26.12
C GLY A 231 -6.07 -5.08 25.19
N HIS A 232 -6.26 -4.87 23.89
CA HIS A 232 -6.45 -5.92 22.87
C HIS A 232 -5.12 -6.30 22.20
N TYR A 233 -4.30 -7.09 22.87
CA TYR A 233 -2.95 -7.46 22.40
C TYR A 233 -2.95 -8.42 21.20
N GLU A 234 -4.05 -9.10 20.91
CA GLU A 234 -4.23 -9.97 19.74
C GLU A 234 -3.99 -9.24 18.42
N TYR A 235 -4.17 -7.91 18.38
CA TYR A 235 -3.88 -7.10 17.20
C TYR A 235 -2.38 -6.96 16.88
N ALA A 236 -1.50 -7.29 17.82
CA ALA A 236 -0.06 -7.33 17.57
C ALA A 236 0.29 -8.40 16.51
N LEU A 237 -0.51 -9.47 16.39
CA LEU A 237 -0.33 -10.51 15.37
C LEU A 237 -0.35 -9.92 13.95
N ILE A 238 -1.21 -8.94 13.68
CA ILE A 238 -1.28 -8.27 12.38
C ILE A 238 0.05 -7.57 12.06
N VAL A 239 0.63 -6.85 13.03
CA VAL A 239 1.90 -6.14 12.86
C VAL A 239 3.05 -7.15 12.62
N ILE A 240 3.06 -8.25 13.37
CA ILE A 240 4.04 -9.34 13.21
C ILE A 240 3.93 -9.95 11.81
N LEU A 241 2.72 -10.22 11.33
CA LEU A 241 2.51 -10.77 9.98
C LEU A 241 2.97 -9.79 8.88
N ILE A 242 2.69 -8.49 9.03
CA ILE A 242 3.20 -7.47 8.11
C ILE A 242 4.73 -7.44 8.13
N ALA A 243 5.35 -7.43 9.30
CA ALA A 243 6.79 -7.43 9.45
C ALA A 243 7.43 -8.67 8.79
N ALA A 244 6.92 -9.86 9.09
CA ALA A 244 7.41 -11.12 8.55
C ALA A 244 7.27 -11.20 7.02
N THR A 245 6.09 -10.91 6.49
CA THR A 245 5.84 -10.97 5.04
C THR A 245 6.66 -9.90 4.30
N THR A 246 6.76 -8.69 4.83
CA THR A 246 7.57 -7.62 4.25
C THR A 246 9.05 -7.97 4.27
N PHE A 247 9.57 -8.51 5.38
CA PHE A 247 10.97 -8.96 5.49
C PHE A 247 11.29 -10.05 4.47
N ILE A 248 10.45 -11.07 4.34
CA ILE A 248 10.63 -12.16 3.35
C ILE A 248 10.60 -11.59 1.93
N SER A 249 9.64 -10.72 1.63
CA SER A 249 9.52 -10.08 0.32
C SER A 249 10.76 -9.25 -0.04
N GLN A 250 11.28 -8.46 0.90
CA GLN A 250 12.49 -7.65 0.70
C GLN A 250 13.74 -8.53 0.52
N LYS A 251 13.87 -9.61 1.31
CA LYS A 251 14.96 -10.56 1.15
C LYS A 251 14.98 -11.22 -0.24
N LEU A 252 13.80 -11.49 -0.79
CA LEU A 252 13.67 -12.02 -2.16
C LEU A 252 13.94 -10.95 -3.22
N ASN A 253 13.62 -9.69 -2.94
CA ASN A 253 13.75 -8.55 -3.85
C ASN A 253 15.04 -7.74 -3.65
N LYS A 254 16.11 -8.31 -3.07
CA LYS A 254 17.38 -7.59 -2.91
C LYS A 254 17.77 -6.94 -4.24
N THR A 255 17.57 -5.65 -4.35
CA THR A 255 18.03 -4.82 -5.47
C THR A 255 19.40 -4.27 -5.11
N ALA A 256 20.33 -4.34 -6.04
CA ALA A 256 21.58 -3.58 -5.90
C ALA A 256 21.21 -2.11 -5.78
N ALA A 257 21.69 -1.43 -4.74
CA ALA A 257 21.44 -0.01 -4.58
C ALA A 257 22.08 0.77 -5.71
N THR A 258 21.37 1.78 -6.19
CA THR A 258 21.95 2.83 -6.99
C THR A 258 23.05 3.52 -6.17
N PRO A 259 24.23 3.82 -6.76
CA PRO A 259 25.25 4.57 -6.07
C PRO A 259 24.68 5.95 -5.73
N GLN A 260 24.44 6.19 -4.47
CA GLN A 260 24.03 7.49 -3.98
C GLN A 260 25.24 8.16 -3.34
N LYS A 261 25.28 9.49 -3.37
CA LYS A 261 26.38 10.36 -2.94
C LYS A 261 26.87 10.12 -1.48
N ASN A 262 26.09 9.35 -0.70
CA ASN A 262 26.43 8.93 0.66
C ASN A 262 26.53 7.41 0.70
N ASP A 263 27.58 6.87 1.29
CA ASP A 263 27.91 5.44 1.43
C ASP A 263 26.91 4.62 2.26
N ILE A 264 25.59 4.78 2.01
CA ILE A 264 24.57 3.98 2.69
C ILE A 264 24.53 2.60 2.04
N ASN A 265 24.96 1.61 2.82
CA ASN A 265 24.89 0.20 2.43
C ASN A 265 23.46 -0.16 1.96
N PRO A 266 23.29 -0.82 0.80
CA PRO A 266 22.00 -1.27 0.28
C PRO A 266 21.14 -2.04 1.29
N ASN A 267 21.79 -2.85 2.11
CA ASN A 267 21.09 -3.59 3.17
C ASN A 267 20.55 -2.66 4.26
N THR A 268 21.28 -1.59 4.59
CA THR A 268 20.82 -0.58 5.57
C THR A 268 19.58 0.14 5.06
N MET A 269 19.55 0.52 3.78
CA MET A 269 18.40 1.18 3.17
C MET A 269 17.16 0.26 3.11
N ALA A 270 17.35 -1.01 2.77
CA ALA A 270 16.28 -2.01 2.79
C ALA A 270 15.75 -2.22 4.22
N ASN A 271 16.63 -2.33 5.22
CA ASN A 271 16.23 -2.49 6.61
C ASN A 271 15.50 -1.25 7.14
N MET A 272 15.96 -0.04 6.82
CA MET A 272 15.26 1.20 7.16
C MET A 272 13.84 1.23 6.57
N MET A 273 13.67 0.79 5.33
CA MET A 273 12.36 0.71 4.68
C MET A 273 11.44 -0.29 5.38
N ILE A 274 11.94 -1.46 5.81
CA ILE A 274 11.17 -2.43 6.59
C ILE A 274 10.71 -1.81 7.90
N ILE A 275 11.63 -1.18 8.65
CA ILE A 275 11.33 -0.54 9.93
C ILE A 275 10.26 0.54 9.74
N MET A 276 10.40 1.37 8.71
CA MET A 276 9.41 2.41 8.38
C MET A 276 8.03 1.82 8.09
N ILE A 277 7.94 0.75 7.29
CA ILE A 277 6.68 0.07 6.98
C ILE A 277 6.06 -0.52 8.25
N VAL A 278 6.84 -1.15 9.12
CA VAL A 278 6.35 -1.72 10.38
C VAL A 278 5.80 -0.61 11.28
N ILE A 279 6.51 0.50 11.44
CA ILE A 279 6.04 1.65 12.22
C ILE A 279 4.74 2.23 11.62
N MET A 280 4.65 2.36 10.30
CA MET A 280 3.43 2.82 9.65
C MET A 280 2.27 1.83 9.83
N SER A 281 2.55 0.53 9.81
CA SER A 281 1.53 -0.52 9.89
C SER A 281 0.78 -0.53 11.22
N ILE A 282 1.39 -0.04 12.29
CA ILE A 282 0.73 0.11 13.60
C ILE A 282 -0.47 1.06 13.51
N ASN A 283 -0.41 2.02 12.58
CA ASN A 283 -1.47 3.00 12.32
C ASN A 283 -2.39 2.64 11.15
N PHE A 284 -2.13 1.55 10.42
CA PHE A 284 -3.03 1.08 9.38
C PHE A 284 -4.27 0.43 10.01
N SER A 285 -5.45 0.64 9.39
CA SER A 285 -6.61 -0.16 9.78
C SER A 285 -6.35 -1.65 9.50
N VAL A 286 -6.96 -2.53 10.29
CA VAL A 286 -6.84 -3.99 10.07
C VAL A 286 -7.23 -4.34 8.64
N ALA A 287 -8.26 -3.70 8.08
CA ALA A 287 -8.66 -3.89 6.69
C ALA A 287 -7.51 -3.61 5.69
N LEU A 288 -6.81 -2.48 5.86
CA LEU A 288 -5.66 -2.15 5.01
C LEU A 288 -4.48 -3.11 5.23
N SER A 289 -4.27 -3.52 6.48
CA SER A 289 -3.25 -4.49 6.86
C SER A 289 -3.46 -5.84 6.18
N LEU A 290 -4.71 -6.33 6.11
CA LEU A 290 -5.06 -7.55 5.41
C LEU A 290 -4.77 -7.46 3.90
N TYR A 291 -5.14 -6.33 3.27
CA TYR A 291 -4.75 -6.08 1.89
C TYR A 291 -3.23 -6.11 1.70
N TRP A 292 -2.46 -5.45 2.60
CA TRP A 292 -1.00 -5.44 2.55
C TRP A 292 -0.42 -6.84 2.64
N ILE A 293 -0.87 -7.66 3.59
CA ILE A 293 -0.44 -9.04 3.78
C ILE A 293 -0.72 -9.88 2.53
N ALA A 294 -1.96 -9.87 2.02
CA ALA A 294 -2.35 -10.60 0.82
C ALA A 294 -1.48 -10.21 -0.39
N SER A 295 -1.31 -8.91 -0.59
CA SER A 295 -0.51 -8.31 -1.65
C SER A 295 0.96 -8.72 -1.56
N THR A 296 1.53 -8.75 -0.35
CA THR A 296 2.94 -9.12 -0.12
C THR A 296 3.16 -10.62 -0.28
N ILE A 297 2.23 -11.46 0.19
CA ILE A 297 2.27 -12.92 -0.03
C ILE A 297 2.26 -13.24 -1.53
N PHE A 298 1.38 -12.59 -2.30
CA PHE A 298 1.37 -12.75 -3.76
C PHE A 298 2.73 -12.39 -4.38
N THR A 299 3.30 -11.26 -3.97
CA THR A 299 4.63 -10.81 -4.45
C THR A 299 5.73 -11.83 -4.12
N ILE A 300 5.72 -12.41 -2.91
CA ILE A 300 6.64 -13.48 -2.53
C ILE A 300 6.50 -14.67 -3.48
N GLY A 301 5.27 -15.14 -3.72
CA GLY A 301 4.99 -16.24 -4.65
C GLY A 301 5.49 -15.95 -6.07
N GLN A 302 5.21 -14.74 -6.58
CA GLN A 302 5.66 -14.30 -7.90
C GLN A 302 7.18 -14.29 -8.03
N ASN A 303 7.89 -13.78 -7.02
CA ASN A 303 9.35 -13.74 -7.01
C ASN A 303 9.97 -15.14 -6.96
N LEU A 304 9.38 -16.06 -6.19
CA LEU A 304 9.82 -17.45 -6.16
C LEU A 304 9.63 -18.14 -7.51
N LEU A 305 8.52 -17.88 -8.19
CA LEU A 305 8.28 -18.43 -9.54
C LEU A 305 9.27 -17.88 -10.56
N VAL A 306 9.56 -16.58 -10.54
CA VAL A 306 10.56 -15.95 -11.42
C VAL A 306 11.94 -16.53 -11.16
N LYS A 307 12.33 -16.68 -9.89
CA LYS A 307 13.61 -17.29 -9.51
C LYS A 307 13.75 -18.73 -10.03
N ARG A 308 12.70 -19.54 -9.89
CA ARG A 308 12.69 -20.94 -10.40
C ARG A 308 12.80 -21.00 -11.93
N ARG A 309 12.10 -20.14 -12.66
CA ARG A 309 12.20 -20.07 -14.13
C ARG A 309 13.61 -19.74 -14.58
N LYS A 310 14.24 -18.72 -14.00
CA LYS A 310 15.62 -18.35 -14.33
C LYS A 310 16.67 -19.40 -13.97
N ALA A 311 16.47 -20.17 -12.90
CA ALA A 311 17.34 -21.27 -12.58
C ALA A 311 17.29 -22.38 -13.64
N LYS A 312 16.09 -22.61 -14.26
CA LYS A 312 15.94 -23.58 -15.37
C LYS A 312 16.50 -23.08 -16.70
N GLU A 313 16.54 -21.79 -16.96
CA GLU A 313 17.10 -21.18 -18.17
C GLU A 313 18.65 -21.18 -18.16
N ASN A 314 19.28 -21.29 -16.99
CA ASN A 314 20.74 -21.26 -16.84
C ASN A 314 21.37 -22.68 -16.70
N ASN A 315 20.53 -23.73 -16.62
CA ASN A 315 20.92 -25.15 -16.70
C ASN A 315 20.61 -25.72 -18.11
#